data_45588e812419a6096b83de090a126a0a
#
_entry.id   45588e812419a6096b83de090a126a0a
#
_cell.length_a   1.000
_cell.length_b   1.000
_cell.length_c   1.000
_cell.angle_alpha   90.00
_cell.angle_beta   90.00
_cell.angle_gamma   90.00
#
_symmetry.space_group_name_H-M   'P 1'
#
loop_
_entity.id
_entity.type
_entity.pdbx_description
1 polymer ?
#
loop_
_entity_poly.entity_id
_entity_poly.type
_entity_poly.pdbx_seq_one_letter_code
_entity_poly.pdbx_strand_id
1 'polypeptide(L)'
;MNKTIIKFHSDAGHAWIEVSLNQILSTGLMPKDFSIYSYRDGSKFYLEEDCDAPKFLHYYKINHEVEFNHINYNSDCWIRDLERNKPSLVERLMQTSERPELVYKRAINKLKKASL
;
A
#
# COMPACT_ATOMS: atom_id res chain seq x y z
N MET A 1 -20.68 1.21 -12.29
CA MET A 1 -19.59 0.71 -11.43
C MET A 1 -19.52 1.51 -10.16
N ASN A 2 -19.26 0.86 -9.04
CA ASN A 2 -19.10 1.54 -7.78
C ASN A 2 -17.74 2.25 -7.71
N LYS A 3 -17.75 3.47 -7.19
CA LYS A 3 -16.52 4.20 -6.96
C LYS A 3 -15.85 3.69 -5.69
N THR A 4 -14.53 3.57 -5.74
CA THR A 4 -13.71 3.33 -4.56
C THR A 4 -13.36 4.69 -3.95
N ILE A 5 -13.68 4.89 -2.70
CA ILE A 5 -13.34 6.11 -1.98
C ILE A 5 -12.02 5.87 -1.24
N ILE A 6 -11.03 6.68 -1.54
CA ILE A 6 -9.70 6.58 -0.93
C ILE A 6 -9.44 7.86 -0.14
N LYS A 7 -9.02 7.69 1.12
CA LYS A 7 -8.66 8.83 1.95
C LYS A 7 -7.33 9.41 1.49
N PHE A 8 -7.31 10.73 1.34
CA PHE A 8 -6.13 11.48 0.94
C PHE A 8 -5.76 12.40 2.11
N HIS A 9 -4.76 11.97 2.89
CA HIS A 9 -4.29 12.70 4.06
C HIS A 9 -3.19 13.66 3.67
N SER A 10 -3.31 14.94 4.04
CA SER A 10 -2.28 15.92 3.75
C SER A 10 -1.99 16.82 4.95
N ASP A 11 -0.72 17.15 5.14
CA ASP A 11 -0.29 18.22 6.02
C ASP A 11 0.52 19.24 5.19
N ALA A 12 1.13 20.22 5.83
CA ALA A 12 1.82 21.29 5.10
C ALA A 12 2.97 20.79 4.24
N GLY A 13 3.60 19.67 4.59
CA GLY A 13 4.80 19.18 3.90
C GLY A 13 4.58 18.02 2.96
N HIS A 14 3.62 17.15 3.24
CA HIS A 14 3.43 15.92 2.49
C HIS A 14 1.98 15.48 2.46
N ALA A 15 1.72 14.47 1.63
CA ALA A 15 0.41 13.84 1.56
C ALA A 15 0.56 12.34 1.30
N TRP A 16 -0.48 11.59 1.68
CA TRP A 16 -0.51 10.13 1.54
C TRP A 16 -1.91 9.68 1.19
N ILE A 17 -2.01 8.63 0.39
CA ILE A 17 -3.29 7.93 0.19
C ILE A 17 -3.32 6.68 1.06
N GLU A 18 -4.47 6.42 1.66
CA GLU A 18 -4.68 5.27 2.53
C GLU A 18 -5.28 4.12 1.72
N VAL A 19 -4.54 3.03 1.60
CA VAL A 19 -4.98 1.85 0.86
C VAL A 19 -4.78 0.59 1.70
N SER A 20 -5.55 -0.46 1.38
CA SER A 20 -5.41 -1.74 2.05
C SER A 20 -4.41 -2.63 1.31
N LEU A 21 -3.91 -3.65 2.02
CA LEU A 21 -3.08 -4.68 1.39
C LEU A 21 -3.83 -5.33 0.22
N ASN A 22 -5.12 -5.63 0.39
CA ASN A 22 -5.91 -6.23 -0.68
C ASN A 22 -5.98 -5.34 -1.92
N GLN A 23 -6.11 -4.03 -1.74
CA GLN A 23 -6.11 -3.09 -2.86
C GLN A 23 -4.76 -3.11 -3.58
N ILE A 24 -3.66 -3.13 -2.84
CA ILE A 24 -2.32 -3.23 -3.44
C ILE A 24 -2.19 -4.51 -4.24
N LEU A 25 -2.54 -5.64 -3.64
CA LEU A 25 -2.42 -6.95 -4.31
C LEU A 25 -3.30 -7.04 -5.56
N SER A 26 -4.45 -6.38 -5.56
CA SER A 26 -5.36 -6.38 -6.71
C SER A 26 -4.74 -5.73 -7.94
N THR A 27 -3.74 -4.88 -7.77
CA THR A 27 -3.03 -4.24 -8.89
C THR A 27 -1.94 -5.12 -9.48
N GLY A 28 -1.59 -6.21 -8.82
CA GLY A 28 -0.42 -7.00 -9.15
C GLY A 28 0.86 -6.53 -8.48
N LEU A 29 0.79 -5.39 -7.78
CA LEU A 29 1.93 -4.88 -7.01
C LEU A 29 1.94 -5.49 -5.61
N MET A 30 3.06 -5.35 -4.93
CA MET A 30 3.28 -5.82 -3.58
C MET A 30 3.85 -4.68 -2.72
N PRO A 31 3.76 -4.78 -1.38
CA PRO A 31 4.32 -3.75 -0.52
C PRO A 31 5.78 -3.41 -0.81
N LYS A 32 6.60 -4.39 -1.21
CA LYS A 32 8.01 -4.17 -1.55
C LYS A 32 8.22 -3.30 -2.78
N ASP A 33 7.18 -3.13 -3.60
CA ASP A 33 7.27 -2.30 -4.80
C ASP A 33 7.17 -0.81 -4.48
N PHE A 34 6.87 -0.47 -3.22
CA PHE A 34 6.74 0.91 -2.77
C PHE A 34 7.93 1.31 -1.91
N SER A 35 8.17 2.62 -1.83
CA SER A 35 9.36 3.17 -1.17
C SER A 35 9.22 3.19 0.36
N ILE A 36 10.34 3.47 1.03
CA ILE A 36 10.36 3.70 2.48
C ILE A 36 9.80 5.08 2.86
N TYR A 37 9.45 5.91 1.88
CA TYR A 37 8.77 7.18 2.13
C TYR A 37 7.29 6.97 2.47
N SER A 38 6.75 5.80 2.16
CA SER A 38 5.42 5.41 2.56
C SER A 38 5.46 4.77 3.94
N TYR A 39 4.29 4.71 4.59
CA TYR A 39 4.14 4.17 5.93
C TYR A 39 3.16 3.01 5.92
N ARG A 40 3.18 2.21 6.98
CA ARG A 40 2.26 1.08 7.11
C ARG A 40 1.80 0.91 8.56
N ASP A 41 0.59 0.36 8.70
CA ASP A 41 0.01 -0.01 9.98
C ASP A 41 -0.79 -1.31 9.76
N GLY A 42 -0.16 -2.44 10.04
CA GLY A 42 -0.76 -3.74 9.77
C GLY A 42 -1.03 -3.94 8.29
N SER A 43 -2.31 -4.07 7.93
CA SER A 43 -2.75 -4.27 6.54
C SER A 43 -3.11 -2.98 5.82
N LYS A 44 -2.89 -1.82 6.45
CA LYS A 44 -3.11 -0.51 5.84
C LYS A 44 -1.79 0.11 5.46
N PHE A 45 -1.78 0.77 4.32
CA PHE A 45 -0.60 1.44 3.78
C PHE A 45 -0.94 2.87 3.44
N TYR A 46 -0.02 3.76 3.73
CA TYR A 46 -0.15 5.19 3.47
C TYR A 46 0.91 5.56 2.43
N LEU A 47 0.47 5.60 1.17
CA LEU A 47 1.38 5.74 0.03
C LEU A 47 1.69 7.21 -0.22
N GLU A 48 2.96 7.52 -0.27
CA GLU A 48 3.46 8.89 -0.44
C GLU A 48 3.06 9.46 -1.80
N GLU A 49 2.63 10.72 -1.82
CA GLU A 49 1.97 11.33 -2.97
C GLU A 49 2.83 11.45 -4.23
N ASP A 50 4.14 11.68 -4.08
CA ASP A 50 5.00 11.99 -5.24
C ASP A 50 5.45 10.74 -5.99
N CYS A 51 5.68 9.65 -5.29
CA CYS A 51 6.26 8.43 -5.88
C CYS A 51 5.30 7.25 -5.87
N ASP A 52 4.81 6.90 -4.69
CA ASP A 52 4.12 5.63 -4.50
C ASP A 52 2.64 5.69 -4.85
N ALA A 53 1.95 6.79 -4.51
CA ALA A 53 0.55 6.96 -4.84
C ALA A 53 0.30 6.94 -6.35
N PRO A 54 1.05 7.69 -7.18
CA PRO A 54 0.87 7.63 -8.63
C PRO A 54 1.09 6.23 -9.19
N LYS A 55 2.08 5.50 -8.67
CA LYS A 55 2.36 4.13 -9.11
C LYS A 55 1.18 3.20 -8.83
N PHE A 56 0.63 3.25 -7.61
CA PHE A 56 -0.54 2.47 -7.25
C PHE A 56 -1.74 2.83 -8.12
N LEU A 57 -2.03 4.12 -8.24
CA LEU A 57 -3.21 4.61 -8.95
C LEU A 57 -3.15 4.28 -10.44
N HIS A 58 -1.97 4.26 -11.03
CA HIS A 58 -1.79 3.90 -12.44
C HIS A 58 -2.41 2.51 -12.72
N TYR A 59 -2.14 1.54 -11.87
CA TYR A 59 -2.66 0.19 -12.05
C TYR A 59 -4.07 0.02 -11.49
N TYR A 60 -4.36 0.64 -10.37
CA TYR A 60 -5.65 0.46 -9.71
C TYR A 60 -6.81 1.03 -10.55
N LYS A 61 -6.59 2.18 -11.18
CA LYS A 61 -7.61 2.86 -11.99
C LYS A 61 -7.93 2.13 -13.30
N ILE A 62 -7.16 1.13 -13.68
CA ILE A 62 -7.48 0.30 -14.85
C ILE A 62 -8.84 -0.36 -14.66
N ASN A 63 -9.14 -0.83 -13.45
CA ASN A 63 -10.35 -1.58 -13.14
C ASN A 63 -11.28 -0.90 -12.13
N HIS A 64 -10.93 0.28 -11.62
CA HIS A 64 -11.69 0.93 -10.57
C HIS A 64 -11.80 2.44 -10.83
N GLU A 65 -12.98 2.99 -10.56
CA GLU A 65 -13.11 4.43 -10.43
C GLU A 65 -12.70 4.82 -9.02
N VAL A 66 -11.95 5.92 -8.90
CA VAL A 66 -11.45 6.39 -7.61
C VAL A 66 -11.93 7.81 -7.34
N GLU A 67 -12.44 8.01 -6.13
CA GLU A 67 -12.78 9.32 -5.61
C GLU A 67 -12.00 9.52 -4.31
N PHE A 68 -11.40 10.72 -4.16
CA PHE A 68 -10.61 10.99 -2.95
C PHE A 68 -11.43 11.73 -1.92
N ASN A 69 -11.31 11.26 -0.67
CA ASN A 69 -11.80 11.98 0.49
C ASN A 69 -10.60 12.71 1.11
N HIS A 70 -10.53 14.02 0.90
CA HIS A 70 -9.40 14.84 1.35
C HIS A 70 -9.53 15.17 2.84
N ILE A 71 -8.48 14.87 3.60
CA ILE A 71 -8.38 15.17 5.02
C ILE A 71 -7.12 16.00 5.22
N ASN A 72 -7.30 17.27 5.62
CA ASN A 72 -6.19 18.19 5.78
C ASN A 72 -5.88 18.39 7.26
N TYR A 73 -4.58 18.46 7.58
CA TYR A 73 -4.10 18.61 8.96
C TYR A 73 -3.35 19.92 9.11
N ASN A 74 -3.65 20.66 10.18
CA ASN A 74 -3.00 21.94 10.47
C ASN A 74 -1.60 21.79 11.07
N SER A 75 -1.30 20.60 11.59
CA SER A 75 0.01 20.24 12.14
C SER A 75 0.48 18.96 11.47
N ASP A 76 1.61 18.42 11.89
CA ASP A 76 2.10 17.17 11.32
C ASP A 76 1.05 16.08 11.45
N CYS A 77 0.83 15.37 10.35
CA CYS A 77 -0.13 14.28 10.30
C CYS A 77 0.38 13.09 11.13
N TRP A 78 -0.53 12.42 11.84
CA TRP A 78 -0.21 11.24 12.66
C TRP A 78 0.44 10.10 11.87
N ILE A 79 0.27 10.09 10.55
CA ILE A 79 0.89 9.08 9.68
C ILE A 79 2.42 9.09 9.84
N ARG A 80 3.01 10.25 10.10
CA ARG A 80 4.47 10.38 10.27
C ARG A 80 5.01 9.60 11.47
N ASP A 81 4.14 9.22 12.41
CA ASP A 81 4.52 8.43 13.59
C ASP A 81 4.39 6.93 13.37
N LEU A 82 3.89 6.50 12.22
CA LEU A 82 3.77 5.10 11.89
C LEU A 82 5.11 4.51 11.44
N GLU A 83 5.17 3.19 11.34
CA GLU A 83 6.33 2.51 10.78
C GLU A 83 6.44 2.80 9.29
N ARG A 84 7.66 3.00 8.83
CA ARG A 84 7.92 3.14 7.41
C ARG A 84 7.70 1.81 6.70
N ASN A 85 7.44 1.88 5.38
CA ASN A 85 7.23 0.71 4.56
C ASN A 85 8.56 -0.04 4.35
N LYS A 86 8.94 -0.82 5.35
CA LYS A 86 10.11 -1.72 5.29
C LYS A 86 9.60 -3.16 5.19
N PRO A 87 10.34 -4.04 4.49
CA PRO A 87 9.98 -5.45 4.48
C PRO A 87 9.94 -5.99 5.91
N SER A 88 8.91 -6.77 6.22
CA SER A 88 8.86 -7.50 7.50
C SER A 88 9.96 -8.55 7.55
N LEU A 89 10.23 -9.09 8.74
CA LEU A 89 11.20 -10.17 8.87
C LEU A 89 10.83 -11.36 7.98
N VAL A 90 9.54 -11.71 7.95
CA VAL A 90 9.06 -12.81 7.12
C VAL A 90 9.30 -12.53 5.63
N GLU A 91 8.98 -11.32 5.18
CA GLU A 91 9.21 -10.91 3.79
C GLU A 91 10.70 -10.97 3.43
N ARG A 92 11.59 -10.53 4.34
CA ARG A 92 13.03 -10.60 4.13
C ARG A 92 13.55 -12.03 4.05
N LEU A 93 13.04 -12.92 4.89
CA LEU A 93 13.41 -14.33 4.85
C LEU A 93 12.95 -14.99 3.56
N MET A 94 11.78 -14.62 3.06
CA MET A 94 11.26 -15.14 1.80
C MET A 94 12.07 -14.69 0.58
N GLN A 95 12.79 -13.59 0.67
CA GLN A 95 13.59 -13.04 -0.43
C GLN A 95 14.91 -13.75 -0.64
N THR A 96 15.31 -14.68 0.23
CA THR A 96 16.65 -15.27 0.19
C THR A 96 16.83 -16.42 -0.79
N SER A 97 15.76 -17.07 -1.22
CA SER A 97 15.87 -18.33 -2.00
C SER A 97 15.32 -18.25 -3.43
N GLU A 98 14.45 -17.30 -3.73
CA GLU A 98 13.79 -17.19 -5.04
C GLU A 98 13.51 -15.72 -5.35
N ARG A 99 12.97 -15.48 -6.55
CA ARG A 99 12.45 -14.16 -6.88
C ARG A 99 11.37 -13.78 -5.87
N PRO A 100 11.50 -12.63 -5.21
CA PRO A 100 10.58 -12.26 -4.14
C PRO A 100 9.10 -12.27 -4.54
N GLU A 101 8.80 -11.88 -5.78
CA GLU A 101 7.43 -11.84 -6.29
C GLU A 101 6.77 -13.22 -6.26
N LEU A 102 7.50 -14.25 -6.69
CA LEU A 102 6.96 -15.60 -6.73
C LEU A 102 6.73 -16.16 -5.34
N VAL A 103 7.67 -15.93 -4.43
CA VAL A 103 7.55 -16.40 -3.05
C VAL A 103 6.35 -15.74 -2.37
N TYR A 104 6.20 -14.44 -2.54
CA TYR A 104 5.09 -13.70 -1.96
C TYR A 104 3.74 -14.18 -2.50
N LYS A 105 3.65 -14.36 -3.81
CA LYS A 105 2.41 -14.86 -4.44
C LYS A 105 2.04 -16.25 -3.92
N ARG A 106 3.02 -17.14 -3.75
CA ARG A 106 2.77 -18.48 -3.21
C ARG A 106 2.24 -18.41 -1.78
N ALA A 107 2.82 -17.55 -0.95
CA ALA A 107 2.38 -17.37 0.43
C ALA A 107 0.94 -16.88 0.48
N ILE A 108 0.59 -15.89 -0.34
CA ILE A 108 -0.78 -15.38 -0.41
C ILE A 108 -1.74 -16.45 -0.90
N ASN A 109 -1.38 -17.21 -1.92
CA ASN A 109 -2.22 -18.27 -2.44
C ASN A 109 -2.47 -19.37 -1.40
N LYS A 110 -1.46 -19.74 -0.62
CA LYS A 110 -1.63 -20.69 0.48
C LYS A 110 -2.61 -20.18 1.53
N LEU A 111 -2.51 -18.91 1.89
CA LEU A 111 -3.42 -18.30 2.85
C LEU A 111 -4.86 -18.30 2.32
N LYS A 112 -5.04 -17.98 1.05
CA LYS A 112 -6.37 -18.00 0.41
C LYS A 112 -6.96 -19.41 0.40
N LYS A 113 -6.17 -20.42 0.08
CA LYS A 113 -6.63 -21.81 0.10
C LYS A 113 -6.98 -22.29 1.52
N ALA A 114 -6.21 -21.87 2.51
CA ALA A 114 -6.47 -22.26 3.89
C ALA A 114 -7.74 -21.61 4.45
N SER A 115 -8.16 -20.47 3.91
CA SER A 115 -9.35 -19.76 4.36
C SER A 115 -10.63 -20.22 3.68
N LEU A 116 -10.51 -21.09 2.72
CA LEU A 116 -11.66 -21.71 2.05
C LEU A 116 -12.02 -23.03 2.76
#